data_0843e05c949a03b8b506c0482f6d7e89
#
_entry.id   0843e05c949a03b8b506c0482f6d7e89
#
_cell.length_a   1.000
_cell.length_b   1.000
_cell.length_c   1.000
_cell.angle_alpha   90.00
_cell.angle_beta   90.00
_cell.angle_gamma   90.00
#
_symmetry.space_group_name_H-M   'P 1'
#
loop_
_entity.id
_entity.type
_entity.pdbx_description
1 polymer ?
#
loop_
_entity_poly.entity_id
_entity_poly.type
_entity_poly.pdbx_seq_one_letter_code
_entity_poly.pdbx_strand_id
1 'polypeptide(L)'
;YQPQINLSGFNQQTVAKIPASVSTITAERIADQHAKTLADVVKNDAAVGDGYAPIGYYSNFIMRGFALNLGSSYLLNGNLLRGEQNVALENKEQVEILKGISAIQSGMSTPGGIVNYVTKRPKDIRSVTLETDSQGGYRIATDIGDIVGENQQFGYRINLAHEEIHPYVEHTNGKRLFGSVALDWKISDDSKLEFDIESQRQGQRSVPGYQLLDGKIVPTNVEWDRLLGYQSWSKPVTNESLNTSLKYTHRLNDDWTANLSASQSRVVVDDYSAFPWGCYSEICEFTGLGNTFDQKGNYDIYDFRSPDDSYLTNQFKTGLNGKFATGTWQHSLNVELSHTYKRRAQYDAIFQLVNDVPKESIGNIYNDPITYKPSSKPKLCCLPSVK
;
A
#
# COMPACT_ATOMS: atom_id res chain seq x y z
N TYR A 1 7.50 17.72 20.78
CA TYR A 1 6.28 17.29 20.06
C TYR A 1 5.91 15.86 20.46
N GLN A 2 4.70 15.66 20.97
CA GLN A 2 4.17 14.32 21.26
C GLN A 2 3.09 14.01 20.21
N PRO A 3 3.33 13.11 19.27
CA PRO A 3 2.36 12.77 18.23
C PRO A 3 1.07 12.21 18.85
N GLN A 4 -0.06 12.68 18.35
CA GLN A 4 -1.39 12.17 18.68
C GLN A 4 -1.81 11.12 17.68
N ILE A 5 -2.59 10.15 18.13
CA ILE A 5 -3.15 9.11 17.26
C ILE A 5 -4.56 9.47 16.82
N ASN A 6 -4.80 9.36 15.52
CA ASN A 6 -6.09 9.65 14.89
C ASN A 6 -6.99 8.41 14.71
N LEU A 7 -6.52 7.24 15.11
CA LEU A 7 -7.33 6.02 15.07
C LEU A 7 -8.53 6.12 16.01
N SER A 8 -9.69 5.64 15.56
CA SER A 8 -10.90 5.47 16.38
C SER A 8 -10.59 4.69 17.65
N GLY A 9 -11.16 5.14 18.76
CA GLY A 9 -10.94 4.52 20.08
C GLY A 9 -9.82 5.12 20.91
N PHE A 10 -8.90 5.91 20.30
CA PHE A 10 -7.82 6.57 21.06
C PHE A 10 -8.05 8.06 21.31
N ASN A 11 -9.15 8.65 20.79
CA ASN A 11 -9.59 10.03 21.07
C ASN A 11 -8.46 11.08 20.99
N GLN A 12 -7.60 10.98 19.98
CA GLN A 12 -6.44 11.87 19.81
C GLN A 12 -5.50 11.90 21.01
N GLN A 13 -5.41 10.81 21.74
CA GLN A 13 -4.46 10.71 22.86
C GLN A 13 -3.02 10.72 22.37
N THR A 14 -2.15 11.24 23.19
CA THR A 14 -0.70 11.15 22.95
C THR A 14 -0.25 9.68 23.04
N VAL A 15 0.68 9.28 22.20
CA VAL A 15 1.24 7.90 22.16
C VAL A 15 1.63 7.40 23.55
N ALA A 16 2.20 8.26 24.40
CA ALA A 16 2.63 7.91 25.74
C ALA A 16 1.49 7.49 26.70
N LYS A 17 0.23 7.82 26.40
CA LYS A 17 -0.95 7.49 27.21
C LYS A 17 -1.73 6.29 26.69
N ILE A 18 -1.30 5.70 25.58
CA ILE A 18 -2.00 4.59 24.93
C ILE A 18 -1.43 3.28 25.45
N PRO A 19 -2.25 2.38 26.03
CA PRO A 19 -1.79 1.08 26.51
C PRO A 19 -1.62 0.08 25.34
N ALA A 20 -0.88 0.48 24.31
CA ALA A 20 -0.65 -0.29 23.10
C ALA A 20 0.72 0.04 22.49
N SER A 21 1.28 -0.89 21.72
CA SER A 21 2.52 -0.65 20.97
C SER A 21 2.20 0.09 19.69
N VAL A 22 2.55 1.38 19.65
CA VAL A 22 2.28 2.27 18.52
C VAL A 22 3.54 2.96 18.07
N SER A 23 3.74 3.03 16.75
CA SER A 23 4.74 3.90 16.12
C SER A 23 4.03 4.94 15.27
N THR A 24 4.47 6.20 15.35
CA THR A 24 4.02 7.29 14.49
C THR A 24 5.20 7.87 13.73
N ILE A 25 5.02 8.00 12.42
CA ILE A 25 5.99 8.58 11.51
C ILE A 25 5.35 9.82 10.89
N THR A 26 5.87 10.99 11.25
CA THR A 26 5.31 12.29 10.84
C THR A 26 5.74 12.66 9.42
N ALA A 27 5.02 13.60 8.78
CA ALA A 27 5.37 14.16 7.47
C ALA A 27 6.79 14.71 7.43
N GLU A 28 7.26 15.32 8.52
CA GLU A 28 8.62 15.81 8.67
C GLU A 28 9.64 14.67 8.59
N ARG A 29 9.41 13.58 9.32
CA ARG A 29 10.27 12.39 9.27
C ARG A 29 10.22 11.68 7.91
N ILE A 30 9.06 11.64 7.25
CA ILE A 30 8.90 11.13 5.88
C ILE A 30 9.78 11.94 4.93
N ALA A 31 9.75 13.28 5.04
CA ALA A 31 10.57 14.18 4.24
C ALA A 31 12.08 14.01 4.53
N ASP A 32 12.49 13.97 5.80
CA ASP A 32 13.90 13.79 6.21
C ASP A 32 14.50 12.47 5.73
N GLN A 33 13.68 11.42 5.63
CA GLN A 33 14.10 10.10 5.13
C GLN A 33 14.00 9.99 3.60
N HIS A 34 13.51 11.01 2.90
CA HIS A 34 13.16 10.94 1.47
C HIS A 34 12.29 9.70 1.14
N ALA A 35 11.42 9.32 2.09
CA ALA A 35 10.61 8.11 1.97
C ALA A 35 9.54 8.30 0.89
N LYS A 36 9.49 7.36 -0.06
CA LYS A 36 8.54 7.35 -1.17
C LYS A 36 7.39 6.36 -0.93
N THR A 37 7.67 5.31 -0.18
CA THR A 37 6.74 4.20 0.09
C THR A 37 6.69 3.88 1.59
N LEU A 38 5.69 3.08 1.98
CA LEU A 38 5.62 2.55 3.35
C LEU A 38 6.86 1.70 3.68
N ALA A 39 7.42 0.96 2.71
CA ALA A 39 8.63 0.17 2.91
C ALA A 39 9.80 1.04 3.38
N ASP A 40 9.95 2.25 2.81
CA ASP A 40 10.98 3.20 3.24
C ASP A 40 10.76 3.70 4.66
N VAL A 41 9.50 3.96 5.00
CA VAL A 41 9.09 4.45 6.32
C VAL A 41 9.38 3.45 7.43
N VAL A 42 9.14 2.16 7.18
CA VAL A 42 9.23 1.10 8.22
C VAL A 42 10.61 0.46 8.33
N LYS A 43 11.57 0.79 7.47
CA LYS A 43 12.95 0.24 7.49
C LYS A 43 13.61 0.27 8.88
N ASN A 44 13.25 1.24 9.71
CA ASN A 44 13.81 1.41 11.05
C ASN A 44 12.94 0.80 12.16
N ASP A 45 11.87 0.08 11.81
CA ASP A 45 11.01 -0.58 12.79
C ASP A 45 11.27 -2.09 12.80
N ALA A 46 12.00 -2.56 13.82
CA ALA A 46 12.39 -3.98 13.93
C ALA A 46 11.20 -4.96 14.04
N ALA A 47 9.98 -4.46 14.27
CA ALA A 47 8.79 -5.29 14.35
C ALA A 47 8.06 -5.45 13.00
N VAL A 48 8.49 -4.74 11.96
CA VAL A 48 7.86 -4.73 10.64
C VAL A 48 8.89 -5.13 9.59
N GLY A 49 8.55 -6.12 8.78
CA GLY A 49 9.36 -6.57 7.66
C GLY A 49 8.55 -6.68 6.37
N ASP A 50 9.25 -6.69 5.25
CA ASP A 50 8.65 -6.89 3.95
C ASP A 50 8.19 -8.34 3.80
N GLY A 51 6.95 -8.52 3.35
CA GLY A 51 6.37 -9.84 3.06
C GLY A 51 6.32 -10.18 1.59
N TYR A 52 6.65 -9.23 0.72
CA TYR A 52 6.60 -9.38 -0.74
C TYR A 52 7.60 -8.44 -1.44
N ALA A 53 7.91 -8.72 -2.72
CA ALA A 53 8.91 -8.00 -3.51
C ALA A 53 8.63 -6.48 -3.55
N PRO A 54 9.57 -5.64 -3.09
CA PRO A 54 9.31 -4.21 -2.91
C PRO A 54 9.40 -3.39 -4.20
N ILE A 55 9.97 -3.93 -5.28
CA ILE A 55 10.19 -3.21 -6.54
C ILE A 55 9.14 -3.60 -7.58
N GLY A 56 8.38 -2.61 -8.08
CA GLY A 56 7.46 -2.74 -9.20
C GLY A 56 6.13 -3.41 -8.89
N TYR A 57 5.87 -3.77 -7.63
CA TYR A 57 4.59 -4.33 -7.19
C TYR A 57 4.09 -3.60 -5.94
N TYR A 58 2.84 -3.83 -5.52
CA TYR A 58 2.39 -3.33 -4.23
C TYR A 58 3.06 -4.10 -3.09
N SER A 59 3.45 -3.37 -2.05
CA SER A 59 4.12 -3.95 -0.90
C SER A 59 3.12 -4.63 0.03
N ASN A 60 3.49 -5.77 0.60
CA ASN A 60 2.81 -6.37 1.74
C ASN A 60 3.81 -6.53 2.90
N PHE A 61 3.32 -6.43 4.12
CA PHE A 61 4.18 -6.40 5.30
C PHE A 61 3.85 -7.52 6.26
N ILE A 62 4.89 -7.97 6.98
CA ILE A 62 4.80 -8.88 8.10
C ILE A 62 5.08 -8.08 9.37
N MET A 63 4.17 -8.12 10.33
CA MET A 63 4.31 -7.42 11.60
C MET A 63 4.30 -8.41 12.74
N ARG A 64 5.38 -8.45 13.53
CA ARG A 64 5.57 -9.43 14.62
C ARG A 64 5.35 -10.88 14.17
N GLY A 65 5.78 -11.23 12.96
CA GLY A 65 5.64 -12.58 12.39
C GLY A 65 4.29 -12.87 11.72
N PHE A 66 3.33 -11.94 11.73
CA PHE A 66 2.02 -12.11 11.09
C PHE A 66 1.91 -11.24 9.85
N ALA A 67 1.55 -11.85 8.71
CA ALA A 67 1.28 -11.10 7.50
C ALA A 67 0.05 -10.19 7.68
N LEU A 68 0.16 -8.94 7.23
CA LEU A 68 -0.96 -8.02 7.20
C LEU A 68 -1.95 -8.41 6.11
N ASN A 69 -3.24 -8.27 6.38
CA ASN A 69 -4.29 -8.54 5.42
C ASN A 69 -4.57 -7.30 4.56
N LEU A 70 -4.41 -7.42 3.25
CA LEU A 70 -4.60 -6.31 2.30
C LEU A 70 -6.02 -5.72 2.32
N GLY A 71 -7.00 -6.47 2.77
CA GLY A 71 -8.39 -6.02 2.86
C GLY A 71 -8.83 -5.48 4.21
N SER A 72 -8.00 -5.53 5.27
CA SER A 72 -8.44 -5.14 6.62
C SER A 72 -7.36 -4.52 7.50
N SER A 73 -6.07 -4.61 7.13
CA SER A 73 -4.98 -4.09 7.96
C SER A 73 -4.50 -2.69 7.56
N TYR A 74 -5.05 -2.11 6.50
CA TYR A 74 -4.68 -0.79 6.02
C TYR A 74 -5.86 0.16 6.14
N LEU A 75 -5.61 1.36 6.63
CA LEU A 75 -6.61 2.40 6.84
C LEU A 75 -6.14 3.73 6.24
N LEU A 76 -7.09 4.55 5.81
CA LEU A 76 -6.91 5.95 5.46
C LEU A 76 -7.89 6.79 6.30
N ASN A 77 -7.38 7.67 7.15
CA ASN A 77 -8.16 8.45 8.11
C ASN A 77 -9.11 7.58 8.96
N GLY A 78 -8.64 6.37 9.34
CA GLY A 78 -9.43 5.41 10.11
C GLY A 78 -10.46 4.60 9.32
N ASN A 79 -10.61 4.82 8.01
CA ASN A 79 -11.48 4.03 7.14
C ASN A 79 -10.68 2.95 6.40
N LEU A 80 -11.32 1.80 6.11
CA LEU A 80 -10.66 0.70 5.41
C LEU A 80 -10.14 1.13 4.03
N LEU A 81 -8.88 0.84 3.80
CA LEU A 81 -8.15 1.05 2.55
C LEU A 81 -7.79 -0.30 1.93
N ARG A 82 -7.88 -0.41 0.60
CA ARG A 82 -7.34 -1.58 -0.10
C ARG A 82 -5.81 -1.53 -0.07
N GLY A 83 -5.20 -2.63 0.36
CA GLY A 83 -3.74 -2.75 0.49
C GLY A 83 -3.02 -3.13 -0.80
N GLU A 84 -3.75 -3.46 -1.88
CA GLU A 84 -3.19 -3.80 -3.19
C GLU A 84 -2.69 -2.56 -3.94
N GLN A 85 -2.17 -1.56 -3.23
CA GLN A 85 -1.62 -0.32 -3.75
C GLN A 85 -0.40 0.14 -2.96
N ASN A 86 0.51 0.85 -3.61
CA ASN A 86 1.55 1.61 -2.93
C ASN A 86 0.99 2.99 -2.62
N VAL A 87 0.66 3.23 -1.35
CA VAL A 87 0.02 4.48 -0.92
C VAL A 87 1.01 5.63 -1.03
N ALA A 88 0.62 6.69 -1.74
CA ALA A 88 1.40 7.91 -1.86
C ALA A 88 1.57 8.59 -0.49
N LEU A 89 2.76 9.13 -0.22
CA LEU A 89 3.09 9.78 1.05
C LEU A 89 3.06 11.32 0.97
N GLU A 90 2.94 11.90 -0.21
CA GLU A 90 2.97 13.35 -0.45
C GLU A 90 1.88 14.09 0.31
N ASN A 91 0.69 13.51 0.41
CA ASN A 91 -0.46 14.09 1.12
C ASN A 91 -0.65 13.53 2.54
N LYS A 92 0.33 12.82 3.11
CA LYS A 92 0.19 12.25 4.47
C LYS A 92 0.85 13.14 5.51
N GLU A 93 0.08 13.47 6.55
CA GLU A 93 0.57 14.17 7.75
C GLU A 93 1.34 13.22 8.65
N GLN A 94 0.87 11.97 8.74
CA GLN A 94 1.58 10.92 9.48
C GLN A 94 1.12 9.52 9.04
N VAL A 95 1.96 8.54 9.33
CA VAL A 95 1.64 7.11 9.28
C VAL A 95 1.65 6.56 10.70
N GLU A 96 0.57 5.93 11.10
CA GLU A 96 0.38 5.31 12.41
C GLU A 96 0.44 3.79 12.27
N ILE A 97 1.29 3.13 13.03
CA ILE A 97 1.44 1.68 13.02
C ILE A 97 1.06 1.16 14.41
N LEU A 98 -0.10 0.52 14.49
CA LEU A 98 -0.58 -0.12 15.71
C LEU A 98 -0.25 -1.61 15.64
N LYS A 99 0.59 -2.09 16.58
CA LYS A 99 1.17 -3.43 16.54
C LYS A 99 0.42 -4.38 17.47
N GLY A 100 0.05 -5.55 16.93
CA GLY A 100 -0.53 -6.63 17.72
C GLY A 100 -2.03 -6.49 17.92
N ILE A 101 -2.54 -7.17 18.94
CA ILE A 101 -3.97 -7.39 19.22
C ILE A 101 -4.75 -6.09 19.57
N SER A 102 -4.04 -5.02 19.89
CA SER A 102 -4.62 -3.69 20.13
C SER A 102 -5.36 -3.13 18.92
N ALA A 103 -5.17 -3.71 17.75
CA ALA A 103 -5.98 -3.45 16.57
C ALA A 103 -7.49 -3.81 16.72
N ILE A 104 -7.88 -4.54 17.76
CA ILE A 104 -9.29 -4.77 18.11
C ILE A 104 -10.05 -3.45 18.27
N GLN A 105 -9.41 -2.39 18.73
CA GLN A 105 -10.03 -1.08 18.89
C GLN A 105 -10.38 -0.39 17.57
N SER A 106 -9.81 -0.82 16.44
CA SER A 106 -10.11 -0.31 15.11
C SER A 106 -11.06 -1.20 14.30
N GLY A 107 -11.64 -2.24 14.91
CA GLY A 107 -12.51 -3.21 14.25
C GLY A 107 -11.78 -4.42 13.68
N MET A 108 -12.04 -4.80 12.43
CA MET A 108 -11.39 -5.98 11.81
C MET A 108 -9.89 -5.73 11.60
N SER A 109 -9.06 -6.63 12.15
CA SER A 109 -7.61 -6.59 12.00
C SER A 109 -7.03 -8.00 12.07
N THR A 110 -5.78 -8.13 11.63
CA THR A 110 -4.97 -9.34 11.84
C THR A 110 -4.21 -9.25 13.17
N PRO A 111 -3.73 -10.37 13.73
CA PRO A 111 -2.89 -10.36 14.93
C PRO A 111 -1.61 -9.51 14.79
N GLY A 112 -1.13 -9.28 13.57
CA GLY A 112 0.02 -8.41 13.32
C GLY A 112 -0.23 -6.96 13.70
N GLY A 113 -1.40 -6.44 13.35
CA GLY A 113 -1.77 -5.05 13.60
C GLY A 113 -2.35 -4.35 12.40
N ILE A 114 -2.27 -3.03 12.40
CA ILE A 114 -2.79 -2.15 11.36
C ILE A 114 -1.84 -1.00 11.05
N VAL A 115 -1.94 -0.50 9.82
CA VAL A 115 -1.31 0.73 9.34
C VAL A 115 -2.39 1.73 8.99
N ASN A 116 -2.37 2.92 9.58
CA ASN A 116 -3.29 4.01 9.28
C ASN A 116 -2.54 5.20 8.70
N TYR A 117 -2.94 5.62 7.52
CA TYR A 117 -2.44 6.83 6.87
C TYR A 117 -3.34 7.99 7.23
N VAL A 118 -2.76 9.09 7.70
CA VAL A 118 -3.49 10.31 8.06
C VAL A 118 -3.21 11.38 7.02
N THR A 119 -4.25 11.89 6.40
CA THR A 119 -4.16 12.92 5.36
C THR A 119 -3.82 14.28 5.95
N LYS A 120 -2.97 15.03 5.28
CA LYS A 120 -2.71 16.45 5.55
C LYS A 120 -3.99 17.27 5.45
N ARG A 121 -4.26 18.09 6.45
CA ARG A 121 -5.42 19.01 6.44
C ARG A 121 -5.06 20.39 5.89
N PRO A 122 -6.08 21.16 5.46
CA PRO A 122 -5.88 22.53 4.96
C PRO A 122 -5.06 23.41 5.89
N LYS A 123 -4.09 24.12 5.33
CA LYS A 123 -3.32 25.20 5.95
C LYS A 123 -2.72 26.09 4.86
N ASP A 124 -2.32 27.31 5.19
CA ASP A 124 -1.58 28.16 4.26
C ASP A 124 -0.20 27.54 3.97
N ILE A 125 -0.05 27.02 2.77
CA ILE A 125 1.20 26.43 2.28
C ILE A 125 1.28 26.50 0.76
N ARG A 126 2.47 26.76 0.25
CA ARG A 126 2.82 26.70 -1.16
C ARG A 126 4.23 26.15 -1.27
N SER A 127 4.38 24.91 -1.68
CA SER A 127 5.70 24.29 -1.84
C SER A 127 5.79 23.48 -3.12
N VAL A 128 7.00 23.42 -3.66
CA VAL A 128 7.40 22.55 -4.75
C VAL A 128 8.63 21.78 -4.29
N THR A 129 8.61 20.48 -4.45
CA THR A 129 9.72 19.58 -4.15
C THR A 129 10.26 18.99 -5.44
N LEU A 130 11.57 19.09 -5.64
CA LEU A 130 12.30 18.47 -6.75
C LEU A 130 13.33 17.52 -6.15
N GLU A 131 13.30 16.27 -6.57
CA GLU A 131 14.25 15.24 -6.14
C GLU A 131 14.80 14.52 -7.36
N THR A 132 16.04 14.08 -7.26
CA THR A 132 16.69 13.19 -8.23
C THR A 132 17.55 12.18 -7.48
N ASP A 133 17.76 11.03 -8.08
CA ASP A 133 18.62 9.99 -7.53
C ASP A 133 19.80 9.67 -8.45
N SER A 134 20.71 8.85 -7.97
CA SER A 134 21.96 8.49 -8.69
C SER A 134 21.72 7.59 -9.90
N GLN A 135 20.52 7.00 -10.03
CA GLN A 135 20.13 6.15 -11.16
C GLN A 135 19.43 6.94 -12.26
N GLY A 136 19.28 8.27 -12.09
CA GLY A 136 18.64 9.16 -13.06
C GLY A 136 17.13 9.25 -12.89
N GLY A 137 16.56 8.68 -11.83
CA GLY A 137 15.18 8.89 -11.44
C GLY A 137 14.96 10.32 -10.96
N TYR A 138 13.73 10.82 -11.11
CA TYR A 138 13.36 12.14 -10.57
C TYR A 138 11.92 12.17 -10.12
N ARG A 139 11.64 13.05 -9.16
CA ARG A 139 10.30 13.35 -8.65
C ARG A 139 10.06 14.84 -8.58
N ILE A 140 8.89 15.26 -9.04
CA ILE A 140 8.35 16.62 -8.88
C ILE A 140 7.07 16.49 -8.08
N ALA A 141 6.97 17.22 -6.97
CA ALA A 141 5.77 17.24 -6.15
C ALA A 141 5.38 18.67 -5.73
N THR A 142 4.08 18.90 -5.56
CA THR A 142 3.54 20.17 -5.07
C THR A 142 2.64 19.93 -3.87
N ASP A 143 2.63 20.90 -2.94
CA ASP A 143 1.74 20.93 -1.79
C ASP A 143 1.23 22.38 -1.65
N ILE A 144 -0.06 22.56 -1.95
CA ILE A 144 -0.71 23.87 -2.01
C ILE A 144 -1.97 23.82 -1.16
N GLY A 145 -2.15 24.78 -0.28
CA GLY A 145 -3.35 24.87 0.55
C GLY A 145 -3.57 26.26 1.11
N ASP A 146 -4.79 26.48 1.56
CA ASP A 146 -5.18 27.71 2.24
C ASP A 146 -6.47 27.48 3.06
N ILE A 147 -6.78 28.45 3.93
CA ILE A 147 -8.04 28.54 4.67
C ILE A 147 -8.67 29.89 4.29
N VAL A 148 -9.87 29.85 3.73
CA VAL A 148 -10.52 31.00 3.11
C VAL A 148 -11.94 31.21 3.65
N GLY A 149 -12.53 32.36 3.30
CA GLY A 149 -13.84 32.82 3.77
C GLY A 149 -13.71 33.82 4.92
N GLU A 150 -14.73 34.64 5.14
CA GLU A 150 -14.74 35.73 6.15
C GLU A 150 -14.45 35.22 7.57
N ASN A 151 -14.92 34.01 7.90
CA ASN A 151 -14.69 33.34 9.18
C ASN A 151 -13.73 32.14 9.08
N GLN A 152 -12.89 32.10 8.02
CA GLN A 152 -11.98 30.97 7.78
C GLN A 152 -12.72 29.61 7.77
N GLN A 153 -13.95 29.59 7.22
CA GLN A 153 -14.81 28.43 7.27
C GLN A 153 -14.49 27.38 6.21
N PHE A 154 -13.78 27.72 5.13
CA PHE A 154 -13.42 26.80 4.07
C PHE A 154 -11.91 26.60 4.01
N GLY A 155 -11.49 25.38 3.95
CA GLY A 155 -10.09 25.04 3.74
C GLY A 155 -9.92 24.11 2.55
N TYR A 156 -8.79 24.22 1.85
CA TYR A 156 -8.41 23.27 0.82
C TYR A 156 -6.93 22.92 0.91
N ARG A 157 -6.58 21.71 0.48
CA ARG A 157 -5.20 21.28 0.28
C ARG A 157 -5.11 20.37 -0.94
N ILE A 158 -4.16 20.67 -1.81
CA ILE A 158 -3.94 19.97 -3.07
C ILE A 158 -2.49 19.45 -3.06
N ASN A 159 -2.32 18.16 -3.31
CA ASN A 159 -1.00 17.59 -3.54
C ASN A 159 -0.99 16.91 -4.90
N LEU A 160 0.06 17.20 -5.69
CA LEU A 160 0.31 16.54 -6.98
C LEU A 160 1.73 16.03 -6.99
N ALA A 161 1.97 14.87 -7.60
CA ALA A 161 3.31 14.36 -7.83
C ALA A 161 3.42 13.62 -9.16
N HIS A 162 4.55 13.79 -9.81
CA HIS A 162 5.00 12.98 -10.95
C HIS A 162 6.38 12.42 -10.64
N GLU A 163 6.60 11.15 -10.95
CA GLU A 163 7.87 10.47 -10.71
C GLU A 163 8.23 9.58 -11.88
N GLU A 164 9.49 9.71 -12.34
CA GLU A 164 10.18 8.73 -13.19
C GLU A 164 11.04 7.87 -12.28
N ILE A 165 10.75 6.58 -12.25
CA ILE A 165 11.35 5.62 -11.32
C ILE A 165 12.44 4.85 -12.07
N HIS A 166 13.69 4.95 -11.62
CA HIS A 166 14.83 4.25 -12.19
C HIS A 166 15.51 3.41 -11.10
N PRO A 167 15.12 2.15 -10.88
CA PRO A 167 15.80 1.27 -9.95
C PRO A 167 17.16 0.83 -10.51
N TYR A 168 17.98 0.24 -9.64
CA TYR A 168 19.26 -0.34 -10.03
C TYR A 168 19.13 -1.60 -10.91
N VAL A 169 17.93 -2.23 -10.93
CA VAL A 169 17.68 -3.44 -11.74
C VAL A 169 17.30 -3.04 -13.15
N GLU A 170 17.95 -3.63 -14.14
CA GLU A 170 17.71 -3.36 -15.55
C GLU A 170 16.28 -3.67 -15.99
N HIS A 171 15.76 -2.94 -16.98
CA HIS A 171 14.41 -3.09 -17.54
C HIS A 171 13.24 -2.84 -16.58
N THR A 172 13.48 -2.26 -15.40
CA THR A 172 12.46 -2.04 -14.36
C THR A 172 12.07 -0.59 -14.16
N ASN A 173 12.46 0.28 -15.08
CA ASN A 173 12.01 1.68 -15.06
C ASN A 173 10.50 1.78 -15.04
N GLY A 174 10.00 2.77 -14.32
CA GLY A 174 8.58 2.97 -14.14
C GLY A 174 8.22 4.45 -14.06
N LYS A 175 6.91 4.69 -13.96
CA LYS A 175 6.32 6.03 -13.84
C LYS A 175 5.22 6.01 -12.81
N ARG A 176 5.10 7.12 -12.09
CA ARG A 176 4.02 7.34 -11.12
C ARG A 176 3.42 8.73 -11.30
N LEU A 177 2.10 8.78 -11.29
CA LEU A 177 1.33 10.04 -11.24
C LEU A 177 0.39 9.96 -10.04
N PHE A 178 0.38 10.99 -9.24
CA PHE A 178 -0.45 11.11 -8.04
C PHE A 178 -1.14 12.48 -7.99
N GLY A 179 -2.37 12.49 -7.50
CA GLY A 179 -3.10 13.72 -7.21
C GLY A 179 -4.07 13.53 -6.05
N SER A 180 -4.19 14.54 -5.19
CA SER A 180 -5.14 14.55 -4.09
C SER A 180 -5.70 15.92 -3.79
N VAL A 181 -6.93 15.93 -3.24
CA VAL A 181 -7.59 17.12 -2.72
C VAL A 181 -8.20 16.80 -1.36
N ALA A 182 -7.93 17.63 -0.37
CA ALA A 182 -8.60 17.64 0.91
C ALA A 182 -9.35 18.96 1.09
N LEU A 183 -10.64 18.88 1.43
CA LEU A 183 -11.51 20.02 1.67
C LEU A 183 -12.08 19.95 3.08
N ASP A 184 -12.04 21.07 3.78
CA ASP A 184 -12.65 21.24 5.10
C ASP A 184 -13.71 22.35 5.02
N TRP A 185 -14.87 22.08 5.58
CA TRP A 185 -15.92 23.08 5.80
C TRP A 185 -16.34 23.10 7.26
N LYS A 186 -15.99 24.20 7.94
CA LYS A 186 -16.50 24.54 9.27
C LYS A 186 -17.91 25.12 9.11
N ILE A 187 -18.94 24.29 9.21
CA ILE A 187 -20.35 24.68 9.05
C ILE A 187 -20.78 25.57 10.20
N SER A 188 -20.33 25.25 11.42
CA SER A 188 -20.50 26.03 12.64
C SER A 188 -19.34 25.74 13.61
N ASP A 189 -19.35 26.35 14.80
CA ASP A 189 -18.36 26.03 15.83
C ASP A 189 -18.44 24.57 16.33
N ASP A 190 -19.58 23.93 16.16
CA ASP A 190 -19.85 22.58 16.58
C ASP A 190 -19.87 21.56 15.43
N SER A 191 -19.83 22.01 14.18
CA SER A 191 -20.04 21.15 13.01
C SER A 191 -18.99 21.33 11.95
N LYS A 192 -18.32 20.24 11.55
CA LYS A 192 -17.31 20.20 10.52
C LYS A 192 -17.59 19.08 9.50
N LEU A 193 -17.41 19.40 8.21
CA LEU A 193 -17.40 18.44 7.12
C LEU A 193 -16.00 18.38 6.51
N GLU A 194 -15.50 17.17 6.32
CA GLU A 194 -14.20 16.87 5.73
C GLU A 194 -14.40 15.97 4.51
N PHE A 195 -13.84 16.36 3.38
CA PHE A 195 -13.86 15.57 2.15
C PHE A 195 -12.44 15.33 1.68
N ASP A 196 -12.12 14.08 1.33
CA ASP A 196 -10.83 13.68 0.79
C ASP A 196 -11.04 12.86 -0.49
N ILE A 197 -10.20 13.13 -1.48
CA ILE A 197 -10.04 12.32 -2.68
C ILE A 197 -8.56 12.23 -3.03
N GLU A 198 -8.09 11.02 -3.33
CA GLU A 198 -6.75 10.79 -3.86
C GLU A 198 -6.79 9.74 -4.95
N SER A 199 -5.98 9.94 -5.98
CA SER A 199 -5.81 9.01 -7.08
C SER A 199 -4.36 8.85 -7.43
N GLN A 200 -3.96 7.61 -7.73
CA GLN A 200 -2.61 7.29 -8.18
C GLN A 200 -2.66 6.28 -9.32
N ARG A 201 -1.75 6.47 -10.28
CA ARG A 201 -1.40 5.48 -11.28
C ARG A 201 0.10 5.26 -11.26
N GLN A 202 0.50 4.00 -11.11
CA GLN A 202 1.91 3.57 -11.17
C GLN A 202 2.04 2.43 -12.17
N GLY A 203 3.06 2.48 -13.01
CA GLY A 203 3.41 1.40 -13.92
C GLY A 203 4.90 1.09 -13.80
N GLN A 204 5.24 -0.15 -13.44
CA GLN A 204 6.63 -0.59 -13.26
C GLN A 204 6.71 -2.11 -13.38
N ARG A 205 7.79 -2.65 -13.98
CA ARG A 205 8.01 -4.10 -13.92
C ARG A 205 8.39 -4.52 -12.51
N SER A 206 7.77 -5.63 -12.06
CA SER A 206 8.10 -6.22 -10.77
C SER A 206 9.43 -6.96 -10.84
N VAL A 207 10.20 -6.88 -9.75
CA VAL A 207 11.46 -7.58 -9.61
C VAL A 207 11.26 -8.80 -8.71
N PRO A 208 11.36 -10.02 -9.25
CA PRO A 208 11.37 -11.21 -8.42
C PRO A 208 12.67 -11.27 -7.61
N GLY A 209 12.56 -11.66 -6.34
CA GLY A 209 13.73 -11.85 -5.50
C GLY A 209 14.54 -13.10 -5.88
N TYR A 210 15.83 -13.08 -5.59
CA TYR A 210 16.65 -14.29 -5.64
C TYR A 210 16.20 -15.30 -4.60
N GLN A 211 16.08 -16.56 -5.01
CA GLN A 211 15.78 -17.68 -4.13
C GLN A 211 17.07 -18.39 -3.70
N LEU A 212 17.00 -19.23 -2.68
CA LEU A 212 18.12 -20.05 -2.27
C LEU A 212 18.39 -21.15 -3.29
N LEU A 213 19.66 -21.46 -3.51
CA LEU A 213 20.06 -22.66 -4.25
C LEU A 213 19.74 -23.89 -3.37
N ASP A 214 19.03 -24.87 -3.94
CA ASP A 214 18.57 -26.06 -3.24
C ASP A 214 17.86 -25.76 -1.91
N GLY A 215 17.25 -24.56 -1.81
CA GLY A 215 16.57 -24.08 -0.59
C GLY A 215 17.47 -23.85 0.62
N LYS A 216 18.80 -23.81 0.46
CA LYS A 216 19.75 -23.78 1.59
C LYS A 216 20.87 -22.78 1.41
N ILE A 217 21.34 -22.56 0.17
CA ILE A 217 22.57 -21.79 -0.09
C ILE A 217 22.19 -20.44 -0.69
N VAL A 218 22.72 -19.36 -0.12
CA VAL A 218 22.58 -18.03 -0.70
C VAL A 218 23.42 -17.94 -1.98
N PRO A 219 22.85 -17.59 -3.13
CA PRO A 219 23.61 -17.41 -4.36
C PRO A 219 24.71 -16.35 -4.19
N THR A 220 25.88 -16.63 -4.74
CA THR A 220 27.01 -15.71 -4.78
C THR A 220 27.48 -15.50 -6.23
N ASN A 221 28.21 -14.42 -6.49
CA ASN A 221 28.71 -14.08 -7.84
C ASN A 221 27.59 -13.88 -8.88
N VAL A 222 26.45 -13.33 -8.44
CA VAL A 222 25.32 -12.96 -9.30
C VAL A 222 25.40 -11.50 -9.69
N GLU A 223 24.82 -11.15 -10.83
CA GLU A 223 24.63 -9.76 -11.27
C GLU A 223 23.37 -9.19 -10.62
N TRP A 224 23.55 -8.27 -9.67
CA TRP A 224 22.48 -7.71 -8.85
C TRP A 224 21.49 -6.85 -9.62
N ASP A 225 21.89 -6.30 -10.73
CA ASP A 225 21.11 -5.46 -11.63
C ASP A 225 20.34 -6.25 -12.69
N ARG A 226 20.54 -7.56 -12.80
CA ARG A 226 19.82 -8.43 -13.74
C ARG A 226 18.39 -8.66 -13.31
N LEU A 227 17.43 -8.43 -14.20
CA LEU A 227 16.04 -8.83 -14.01
C LEU A 227 15.87 -10.31 -14.40
N LEU A 228 15.75 -11.19 -13.39
CA LEU A 228 15.57 -12.62 -13.59
C LEU A 228 14.26 -12.91 -14.34
N GLY A 229 14.31 -13.83 -15.29
CA GLY A 229 13.17 -14.26 -16.08
C GLY A 229 12.65 -13.21 -17.05
N TYR A 230 13.38 -12.11 -17.29
CA TYR A 230 12.95 -11.05 -18.19
C TYR A 230 12.59 -11.58 -19.59
N GLN A 231 11.44 -11.14 -20.07
CA GLN A 231 10.97 -11.38 -21.43
C GLN A 231 10.55 -10.05 -22.06
N SER A 232 10.98 -9.77 -23.28
CA SER A 232 10.73 -8.49 -23.97
C SER A 232 9.24 -8.20 -24.18
N TRP A 233 8.39 -9.24 -24.26
CA TRP A 233 6.94 -9.13 -24.39
C TRP A 233 6.21 -8.87 -23.06
N SER A 234 6.85 -9.10 -21.90
CA SER A 234 6.26 -8.77 -20.60
C SER A 234 6.04 -7.27 -20.48
N LYS A 235 5.06 -6.88 -19.65
CA LYS A 235 4.68 -5.48 -19.48
C LYS A 235 4.97 -5.03 -18.05
N PRO A 236 5.11 -3.72 -17.81
CA PRO A 236 5.02 -3.18 -16.46
C PRO A 236 3.70 -3.57 -15.81
N VAL A 237 3.73 -3.94 -14.54
CA VAL A 237 2.54 -4.05 -13.71
C VAL A 237 1.98 -2.64 -13.54
N THR A 238 0.70 -2.47 -13.84
CA THR A 238 0.00 -1.19 -13.65
C THR A 238 -0.91 -1.29 -12.44
N ASN A 239 -0.77 -0.34 -11.53
CA ASN A 239 -1.62 -0.21 -10.35
C ASN A 239 -2.33 1.15 -10.41
N GLU A 240 -3.66 1.13 -10.42
CA GLU A 240 -4.50 2.33 -10.36
C GLU A 240 -5.32 2.32 -9.08
N SER A 241 -5.27 3.40 -8.33
CA SER A 241 -6.05 3.54 -7.10
C SER A 241 -6.86 4.83 -7.08
N LEU A 242 -8.04 4.73 -6.47
CA LEU A 242 -8.91 5.86 -6.18
C LEU A 242 -9.49 5.67 -4.78
N ASN A 243 -9.16 6.58 -3.88
CA ASN A 243 -9.65 6.59 -2.50
C ASN A 243 -10.42 7.88 -2.27
N THR A 244 -11.64 7.77 -1.74
CA THR A 244 -12.50 8.92 -1.42
C THR A 244 -13.09 8.74 -0.03
N SER A 245 -13.25 9.84 0.70
CA SER A 245 -13.97 9.84 1.96
C SER A 245 -14.70 11.14 2.23
N LEU A 246 -15.81 11.05 2.93
CA LEU A 246 -16.59 12.15 3.47
C LEU A 246 -16.80 11.89 4.95
N LYS A 247 -16.46 12.84 5.81
CA LYS A 247 -16.64 12.74 7.25
C LYS A 247 -17.34 13.98 7.79
N TYR A 248 -18.41 13.77 8.52
CA TYR A 248 -19.10 14.80 9.27
C TYR A 248 -18.86 14.58 10.76
N THR A 249 -18.47 15.65 11.46
CA THR A 249 -18.28 15.65 12.92
C THR A 249 -19.17 16.71 13.52
N HIS A 250 -19.91 16.36 14.56
CA HIS A 250 -20.77 17.27 15.31
C HIS A 250 -20.52 17.13 16.81
N ARG A 251 -20.18 18.25 17.45
CA ARG A 251 -20.04 18.36 18.91
C ARG A 251 -21.42 18.59 19.48
N LEU A 252 -21.96 17.58 20.16
CA LEU A 252 -23.26 17.64 20.82
C LEU A 252 -23.26 18.54 22.05
N ASN A 253 -22.14 18.51 22.79
CA ASN A 253 -21.80 19.36 23.90
C ASN A 253 -20.31 19.24 24.21
N ASP A 254 -19.82 19.77 25.33
CA ASP A 254 -18.38 19.78 25.70
C ASP A 254 -17.82 18.36 25.95
N ASP A 255 -18.69 17.42 26.30
CA ASP A 255 -18.30 16.05 26.62
C ASP A 255 -18.57 15.04 25.49
N TRP A 256 -19.46 15.35 24.54
CA TRP A 256 -19.95 14.39 23.57
C TRP A 256 -19.81 14.88 22.12
N THR A 257 -19.25 14.02 21.28
CA THR A 257 -19.08 14.26 19.84
C THR A 257 -19.60 13.06 19.05
N ALA A 258 -20.48 13.33 18.08
CA ALA A 258 -20.95 12.36 17.10
C ALA A 258 -20.17 12.52 15.79
N ASN A 259 -19.97 11.41 15.08
CA ASN A 259 -19.35 11.42 13.76
C ASN A 259 -20.04 10.43 12.80
N LEU A 260 -20.05 10.81 11.54
CA LEU A 260 -20.51 9.99 10.43
C LEU A 260 -19.41 10.00 9.37
N SER A 261 -19.13 8.86 8.77
CA SER A 261 -18.21 8.80 7.63
C SER A 261 -18.68 7.81 6.57
N ALA A 262 -18.43 8.16 5.32
CA ALA A 262 -18.58 7.28 4.17
C ALA A 262 -17.28 7.28 3.39
N SER A 263 -16.80 6.11 2.99
CA SER A 263 -15.56 6.00 2.23
C SER A 263 -15.62 4.93 1.15
N GLN A 264 -14.83 5.12 0.12
CA GLN A 264 -14.60 4.16 -0.94
C GLN A 264 -13.10 4.05 -1.21
N SER A 265 -12.60 2.82 -1.29
CA SER A 265 -11.27 2.51 -1.81
C SER A 265 -11.40 1.53 -2.96
N ARG A 266 -10.93 1.93 -4.14
CA ARG A 266 -10.89 1.11 -5.35
C ARG A 266 -9.47 1.00 -5.84
N VAL A 267 -9.06 -0.23 -6.16
CA VAL A 267 -7.76 -0.53 -6.77
C VAL A 267 -7.97 -1.43 -7.97
N VAL A 268 -7.23 -1.18 -9.04
CA VAL A 268 -7.16 -2.04 -10.22
C VAL A 268 -5.69 -2.37 -10.45
N VAL A 269 -5.39 -3.65 -10.55
CA VAL A 269 -4.05 -4.17 -10.87
C VAL A 269 -4.11 -4.88 -12.21
N ASP A 270 -3.29 -4.44 -13.17
CA ASP A 270 -3.10 -5.11 -14.44
C ASP A 270 -1.69 -5.71 -14.46
N ASP A 271 -1.61 -7.04 -14.43
CA ASP A 271 -0.36 -7.78 -14.36
C ASP A 271 -0.16 -8.65 -15.59
N TYR A 272 0.96 -8.45 -16.28
CA TYR A 272 1.41 -9.21 -17.41
C TYR A 272 2.92 -9.42 -17.32
N SER A 273 3.30 -10.32 -16.43
CA SER A 273 4.69 -10.52 -16.02
C SER A 273 5.26 -11.83 -16.54
N ALA A 274 6.57 -11.83 -16.76
CA ALA A 274 7.37 -13.04 -16.83
C ALA A 274 8.29 -13.08 -15.61
N PHE A 275 8.37 -14.22 -14.93
CA PHE A 275 9.15 -14.31 -13.70
C PHE A 275 9.65 -15.74 -13.43
N PRO A 276 10.77 -15.90 -12.68
CA PRO A 276 11.26 -17.18 -12.22
C PRO A 276 10.37 -17.75 -11.12
N TRP A 277 10.12 -19.06 -11.19
CA TRP A 277 9.40 -19.76 -10.15
C TRP A 277 9.88 -21.19 -9.98
N GLY A 278 10.72 -21.41 -8.98
CA GLY A 278 11.26 -22.73 -8.69
C GLY A 278 12.06 -23.33 -9.85
N CYS A 279 12.34 -24.61 -9.79
CA CYS A 279 12.92 -25.39 -10.86
C CYS A 279 12.31 -26.80 -10.80
N TYR A 280 11.29 -27.03 -11.62
CA TYR A 280 10.51 -28.28 -11.64
C TYR A 280 10.69 -29.07 -12.94
N SER A 281 11.32 -28.46 -13.94
CA SER A 281 11.60 -29.08 -15.25
C SER A 281 12.57 -30.24 -15.10
N GLU A 282 12.51 -31.24 -16.01
CA GLU A 282 13.37 -32.44 -15.97
C GLU A 282 14.88 -32.17 -15.99
N ILE A 283 15.29 -30.96 -16.43
CA ILE A 283 16.71 -30.54 -16.45
C ILE A 283 17.17 -30.10 -15.05
N CYS A 284 16.24 -29.71 -14.19
CA CYS A 284 16.52 -29.26 -12.84
C CYS A 284 16.72 -30.47 -11.91
N GLU A 285 17.69 -30.36 -11.03
CA GLU A 285 17.80 -31.30 -9.92
C GLU A 285 16.73 -30.91 -8.88
N PHE A 286 15.53 -31.47 -9.04
CA PHE A 286 14.39 -31.17 -8.18
C PHE A 286 14.67 -31.58 -6.73
N THR A 287 14.61 -30.58 -5.83
CA THR A 287 14.93 -30.75 -4.42
C THR A 287 13.73 -31.13 -3.54
N GLY A 288 12.50 -31.08 -4.09
CA GLY A 288 11.26 -31.26 -3.31
C GLY A 288 10.86 -29.99 -2.51
N LEU A 289 11.64 -28.95 -2.57
CA LEU A 289 11.40 -27.69 -1.86
C LEU A 289 10.79 -26.67 -2.81
N GLY A 290 9.66 -26.11 -2.52
CA GLY A 290 8.88 -25.13 -3.29
C GLY A 290 9.64 -24.18 -4.23
N ASN A 291 9.47 -22.89 -4.09
CA ASN A 291 10.11 -21.89 -4.97
C ASN A 291 11.60 -21.70 -4.65
N THR A 292 12.46 -22.58 -5.19
CA THR A 292 13.91 -22.55 -5.02
C THR A 292 14.61 -22.77 -6.36
N PHE A 293 15.81 -22.22 -6.52
CA PHE A 293 16.69 -22.53 -7.65
C PHE A 293 17.35 -23.91 -7.43
N ASP A 294 17.72 -24.60 -8.50
CA ASP A 294 18.57 -25.80 -8.36
C ASP A 294 20.01 -25.41 -7.95
N GLN A 295 20.86 -26.41 -7.69
CA GLN A 295 22.25 -26.16 -7.27
C GLN A 295 23.08 -25.42 -8.32
N LYS A 296 22.69 -25.48 -9.60
CA LYS A 296 23.36 -24.81 -10.72
C LYS A 296 22.77 -23.41 -11.00
N GLY A 297 21.76 -22.99 -10.23
CA GLY A 297 21.11 -21.71 -10.39
C GLY A 297 20.04 -21.69 -11.49
N ASN A 298 19.56 -22.85 -11.94
CA ASN A 298 18.47 -22.93 -12.89
C ASN A 298 17.11 -22.66 -12.23
N TYR A 299 16.20 -22.09 -13.01
CA TYR A 299 14.79 -21.84 -12.62
C TYR A 299 13.88 -21.96 -13.84
N ASP A 300 12.61 -22.25 -13.60
CA ASP A 300 11.58 -22.19 -14.64
C ASP A 300 11.09 -20.75 -14.83
N ILE A 301 10.77 -20.37 -16.08
CA ILE A 301 10.19 -19.06 -16.41
C ILE A 301 8.71 -19.25 -16.68
N TYR A 302 7.90 -18.48 -15.95
CA TYR A 302 6.45 -18.48 -16.05
C TYR A 302 5.93 -17.20 -16.70
N ASP A 303 4.89 -17.36 -17.51
CA ASP A 303 4.03 -16.29 -18.03
C ASP A 303 2.84 -16.16 -17.07
N PHE A 304 2.72 -15.02 -16.43
CA PHE A 304 1.60 -14.70 -15.56
C PHE A 304 0.81 -13.52 -16.12
N ARG A 305 -0.51 -13.71 -16.22
CA ARG A 305 -1.42 -12.66 -16.68
C ARG A 305 -2.65 -12.62 -15.79
N SER A 306 -2.88 -11.47 -15.19
CA SER A 306 -4.08 -11.16 -14.42
C SER A 306 -4.53 -9.75 -14.77
N PRO A 307 -5.24 -9.59 -15.90
CA PRO A 307 -5.66 -8.27 -16.37
C PRO A 307 -6.77 -7.72 -15.49
N ASP A 308 -6.71 -6.42 -15.19
CA ASP A 308 -7.78 -5.63 -14.56
C ASP A 308 -8.37 -6.24 -13.27
N ASP A 309 -7.53 -6.90 -12.45
CA ASP A 309 -7.96 -7.42 -11.15
C ASP A 309 -8.41 -6.25 -10.26
N SER A 310 -9.71 -6.13 -10.05
CA SER A 310 -10.34 -4.98 -9.42
C SER A 310 -10.82 -5.29 -8.01
N TYR A 311 -10.40 -4.47 -7.07
CA TYR A 311 -10.75 -4.53 -5.65
C TYR A 311 -11.52 -3.28 -5.26
N LEU A 312 -12.65 -3.45 -4.60
CA LEU A 312 -13.49 -2.36 -4.11
C LEU A 312 -13.83 -2.60 -2.65
N THR A 313 -13.71 -1.55 -1.84
CA THR A 313 -14.23 -1.51 -0.47
C THR A 313 -15.03 -0.22 -0.30
N ASN A 314 -16.29 -0.35 0.08
CA ASN A 314 -17.14 0.76 0.54
C ASN A 314 -17.36 0.59 2.02
N GLN A 315 -17.23 1.66 2.80
CA GLN A 315 -17.46 1.63 4.23
C GLN A 315 -18.29 2.83 4.66
N PHE A 316 -19.28 2.57 5.51
CA PHE A 316 -20.03 3.58 6.23
C PHE A 316 -19.83 3.36 7.73
N LYS A 317 -19.59 4.44 8.48
CA LYS A 317 -19.38 4.41 9.92
C LYS A 317 -20.21 5.50 10.60
N THR A 318 -20.71 5.19 11.78
CA THR A 318 -21.27 6.16 12.71
C THR A 318 -20.67 5.93 14.07
N GLY A 319 -20.31 7.01 14.75
CA GLY A 319 -19.63 6.92 16.04
C GLY A 319 -20.10 7.98 17.02
N LEU A 320 -20.00 7.63 18.29
CA LEU A 320 -20.24 8.51 19.42
C LEU A 320 -19.06 8.41 20.39
N ASN A 321 -18.41 9.52 20.65
CA ASN A 321 -17.32 9.64 21.61
C ASN A 321 -17.80 10.52 22.76
N GLY A 322 -17.58 10.08 24.00
CA GLY A 322 -18.00 10.87 25.14
C GLY A 322 -17.20 10.63 26.40
N LYS A 323 -17.33 11.57 27.33
CA LYS A 323 -16.78 11.49 28.67
C LYS A 323 -17.93 11.70 29.68
N PHE A 324 -17.92 10.97 30.75
CA PHE A 324 -18.85 11.15 31.85
C PHE A 324 -18.23 10.70 33.17
N ALA A 325 -18.82 11.11 34.28
CA ALA A 325 -18.35 10.73 35.60
C ALA A 325 -19.45 10.03 36.40
N THR A 326 -19.03 9.02 37.19
CA THR A 326 -19.87 8.38 38.20
C THR A 326 -19.16 8.49 39.56
N GLY A 327 -19.63 9.41 40.39
CA GLY A 327 -18.94 9.76 41.63
C GLY A 327 -17.53 10.32 41.37
N THR A 328 -16.49 9.67 41.89
CA THR A 328 -15.09 10.03 41.64
C THR A 328 -14.47 9.39 40.39
N TRP A 329 -15.19 8.50 39.72
CA TRP A 329 -14.72 7.79 38.53
C TRP A 329 -15.00 8.57 37.28
N GLN A 330 -13.96 8.76 36.46
CA GLN A 330 -14.07 9.34 35.12
C GLN A 330 -14.06 8.24 34.08
N HIS A 331 -15.00 8.31 33.16
CA HIS A 331 -15.18 7.35 32.06
C HIS A 331 -14.95 8.04 30.72
N SER A 332 -14.35 7.32 29.78
CA SER A 332 -14.31 7.66 28.37
C SER A 332 -14.99 6.54 27.61
N LEU A 333 -16.00 6.89 26.83
CA LEU A 333 -16.77 5.93 26.02
C LEU A 333 -16.54 6.24 24.55
N ASN A 334 -16.25 5.19 23.78
CA ASN A 334 -16.24 5.22 22.31
C ASN A 334 -17.18 4.11 21.83
N VAL A 335 -18.16 4.47 21.02
CA VAL A 335 -19.07 3.52 20.36
C VAL A 335 -19.01 3.79 18.87
N GLU A 336 -18.70 2.78 18.09
CA GLU A 336 -18.67 2.87 16.63
C GLU A 336 -19.47 1.69 16.02
N LEU A 337 -20.32 2.01 15.07
CA LEU A 337 -20.96 1.05 14.18
C LEU A 337 -20.43 1.24 12.78
N SER A 338 -20.06 0.14 12.13
CA SER A 338 -19.58 0.17 10.75
C SER A 338 -20.29 -0.85 9.88
N HIS A 339 -20.59 -0.44 8.65
CA HIS A 339 -21.02 -1.33 7.58
C HIS A 339 -19.99 -1.32 6.48
N THR A 340 -19.53 -2.50 6.05
CA THR A 340 -18.49 -2.64 5.03
C THR A 340 -18.95 -3.57 3.92
N TYR A 341 -18.88 -3.09 2.68
CA TYR A 341 -19.10 -3.87 1.48
C TYR A 341 -17.77 -4.01 0.72
N LYS A 342 -17.39 -5.25 0.40
CA LYS A 342 -16.20 -5.57 -0.36
C LYS A 342 -16.56 -6.34 -1.62
N ARG A 343 -15.92 -6.00 -2.73
CA ARG A 343 -16.07 -6.71 -4.00
C ARG A 343 -14.69 -6.90 -4.63
N ARG A 344 -14.47 -8.08 -5.17
CA ARG A 344 -13.37 -8.37 -6.11
C ARG A 344 -13.98 -8.78 -7.44
N ALA A 345 -13.47 -8.23 -8.53
CA ALA A 345 -13.77 -8.66 -9.89
C ALA A 345 -12.44 -9.01 -10.56
N GLN A 346 -12.34 -10.23 -11.06
CA GLN A 346 -11.11 -10.80 -11.60
C GLN A 346 -11.46 -11.61 -12.85
N TYR A 347 -10.64 -11.46 -13.89
CA TYR A 347 -10.63 -12.39 -15.03
C TYR A 347 -9.88 -13.67 -14.63
N ASP A 348 -10.04 -14.74 -15.42
CA ASP A 348 -9.25 -15.95 -15.19
C ASP A 348 -7.77 -15.62 -15.43
N ALA A 349 -6.98 -15.78 -14.39
CA ALA A 349 -5.54 -15.56 -14.46
C ALA A 349 -4.87 -16.73 -15.20
N ILE A 350 -3.83 -16.39 -15.94
CA ILE A 350 -2.98 -17.36 -16.60
C ILE A 350 -1.71 -17.48 -15.77
N PHE A 351 -1.33 -18.72 -15.50
CA PHE A 351 -0.08 -19.04 -14.87
C PHE A 351 0.43 -20.32 -15.53
N GLN A 352 1.36 -20.18 -16.46
CA GLN A 352 1.91 -21.32 -17.20
C GLN A 352 3.36 -21.07 -17.57
N LEU A 353 4.08 -22.13 -17.89
CA LEU A 353 5.43 -22.03 -18.42
C LEU A 353 5.42 -21.29 -19.78
N VAL A 354 6.42 -20.46 -20.01
CA VAL A 354 6.65 -19.90 -21.37
C VAL A 354 6.92 -21.06 -22.33
N ASN A 355 6.53 -20.94 -23.59
CA ASN A 355 6.63 -21.98 -24.63
C ASN A 355 5.80 -23.26 -24.45
N ASP A 356 5.05 -23.45 -23.40
CA ASP A 356 4.31 -24.70 -23.07
C ASP A 356 5.20 -25.98 -23.06
N VAL A 357 6.53 -25.83 -23.09
CA VAL A 357 7.49 -26.95 -23.10
C VAL A 357 8.46 -26.80 -21.91
N PRO A 358 8.36 -27.66 -20.90
CA PRO A 358 9.17 -27.55 -19.68
C PRO A 358 10.68 -27.47 -19.92
N LYS A 359 11.21 -28.20 -20.90
CA LYS A 359 12.65 -28.21 -21.23
C LYS A 359 13.18 -26.93 -21.88
N GLU A 360 12.28 -26.10 -22.41
CA GLU A 360 12.65 -24.88 -23.16
C GLU A 360 12.33 -23.60 -22.37
N SER A 361 11.81 -23.72 -21.15
CA SER A 361 11.35 -22.60 -20.35
C SER A 361 12.30 -22.26 -19.18
N ILE A 362 13.59 -22.57 -19.33
CA ILE A 362 14.57 -22.46 -18.26
C ILE A 362 15.41 -21.21 -18.38
N GLY A 363 15.55 -20.50 -17.25
CA GLY A 363 16.55 -19.48 -17.03
C GLY A 363 17.64 -19.95 -16.06
N ASN A 364 18.70 -19.16 -15.93
CA ASN A 364 19.78 -19.41 -15.00
C ASN A 364 20.25 -18.07 -14.40
N ILE A 365 20.52 -18.07 -13.09
CA ILE A 365 20.89 -16.83 -12.37
C ILE A 365 22.27 -16.26 -12.76
N TYR A 366 23.10 -17.04 -13.42
CA TYR A 366 24.47 -16.67 -13.82
C TYR A 366 24.59 -16.29 -15.30
N ASN A 367 23.49 -16.44 -16.07
CA ASN A 367 23.49 -16.19 -17.49
C ASN A 367 22.39 -15.19 -17.88
N ASP A 368 22.55 -14.52 -19.00
CA ASP A 368 21.51 -13.67 -19.56
C ASP A 368 20.22 -14.44 -19.84
N PRO A 369 19.05 -13.81 -19.65
CA PRO A 369 17.78 -14.46 -19.89
C PRO A 369 17.66 -14.85 -21.38
N ILE A 370 17.30 -16.09 -21.62
CA ILE A 370 16.95 -16.57 -22.96
C ILE A 370 15.60 -15.99 -23.34
N THR A 371 15.45 -15.45 -24.55
CA THR A 371 14.17 -14.95 -25.06
C THR A 371 13.32 -16.09 -25.57
N TYR A 372 12.16 -16.27 -24.97
CA TYR A 372 11.14 -17.25 -25.37
C TYR A 372 9.98 -16.56 -26.09
N LYS A 373 9.20 -17.32 -26.85
CA LYS A 373 7.91 -16.86 -27.34
C LYS A 373 6.91 -16.81 -26.18
N PRO A 374 6.00 -15.81 -26.16
CA PRO A 374 4.91 -15.85 -25.21
C PRO A 374 4.08 -17.11 -25.43
N SER A 375 3.58 -17.69 -24.36
CA SER A 375 2.61 -18.78 -24.44
C SER A 375 1.43 -18.42 -25.34
N SER A 376 0.83 -19.42 -26.00
CA SER A 376 -0.35 -19.21 -26.82
C SER A 376 -1.43 -18.52 -26.01
N LYS A 377 -1.98 -17.40 -26.51
CA LYS A 377 -3.00 -16.63 -25.81
C LYS A 377 -4.15 -17.53 -25.38
N PRO A 378 -4.39 -17.74 -24.09
CA PRO A 378 -5.63 -18.35 -23.65
C PRO A 378 -6.78 -17.44 -24.07
N LYS A 379 -7.89 -18.04 -24.41
CA LYS A 379 -9.14 -17.32 -24.60
C LYS A 379 -9.54 -16.74 -23.24
N LEU A 380 -9.30 -15.45 -23.04
CA LEU A 380 -9.86 -14.71 -21.92
C LEU A 380 -11.38 -14.94 -21.95
N CYS A 381 -11.89 -15.69 -21.01
CA CYS A 381 -13.32 -15.86 -20.87
C CYS A 381 -13.91 -14.53 -20.40
N CYS A 382 -14.89 -14.02 -21.13
CA CYS A 382 -15.27 -12.61 -21.20
C CYS A 382 -16.06 -12.05 -20.01
N LEU A 383 -16.10 -12.69 -18.85
CA LEU A 383 -16.85 -12.18 -17.71
C LEU A 383 -15.99 -12.21 -16.43
N PRO A 384 -15.87 -11.07 -15.72
CA PRO A 384 -15.21 -11.07 -14.42
C PRO A 384 -16.02 -11.95 -13.44
N SER A 385 -15.35 -12.90 -12.80
CA SER A 385 -15.95 -13.62 -11.68
C SER A 385 -16.10 -12.65 -10.50
N VAL A 386 -17.33 -12.45 -10.03
CA VAL A 386 -17.60 -11.68 -8.81
C VAL A 386 -17.49 -12.66 -7.64
N LYS A 387 -16.50 -12.45 -6.79
CA LYS A 387 -16.34 -13.18 -5.53
C LYS A 387 -16.61 -12.27 -4.35
#